data_abaea33ab721de1fcf1096464d1ef428
#
_entry.id   abaea33ab721de1fcf1096464d1ef428
#
_cell.length_a   1.000
_cell.length_b   1.000
_cell.length_c   1.000
_cell.angle_alpha   90.00
_cell.angle_beta   90.00
_cell.angle_gamma   90.00
#
_symmetry.space_group_name_H-M   'P 1'
#
loop_
_entity.id
_entity.type
_entity.pdbx_description
1 polymer ?
#
loop_
_entity_poly.entity_id
_entity_poly.type
_entity_poly.pdbx_seq_one_letter_code
_entity_poly.pdbx_strand_id
1 'polypeptide(L)'
;MLLVFGGTTEGKRVATALAAAGRRFIYSTKLPVVMPGLPGMTLRHGPLTAEALTALCRTGRIRGIVNASHPFAEVLHATVAEVATVLGLPVWRFERHYPERDLSSPWLRYVPDFPGAIATLEELGREPLLAFTGVQTIAKLRPWWMRHLTFFQILDLPHSFALAQAQGIPREQLFAHAPATEPDELVTRVHKLGIRVLITKVSGESGFQSVKERTATITQIPLLVVERPAMPSNFVPVHEEAELLAAVGPEVSE
;
A
#
# COMPACT_ATOMS: atom_id res chain seq x y z
N MET A 1 -6.03 -23.77 9.66
CA MET A 1 -6.07 -22.97 8.43
C MET A 1 -5.50 -21.57 8.70
N LEU A 2 -4.91 -20.88 7.72
CA LEU A 2 -4.41 -19.50 7.83
C LEU A 2 -5.38 -18.51 7.17
N LEU A 3 -5.35 -17.24 7.61
CA LEU A 3 -6.02 -16.13 6.93
C LEU A 3 -4.94 -15.17 6.39
N VAL A 4 -4.94 -14.93 5.08
CA VAL A 4 -3.97 -14.07 4.40
C VAL A 4 -4.67 -12.82 3.92
N PHE A 5 -4.27 -11.65 4.41
CA PHE A 5 -4.68 -10.37 3.84
C PHE A 5 -3.71 -9.96 2.74
N GLY A 6 -4.20 -9.88 1.51
CA GLY A 6 -3.40 -9.66 0.31
C GLY A 6 -3.85 -8.45 -0.52
N GLY A 7 -3.83 -8.62 -1.84
CA GLY A 7 -4.12 -7.54 -2.80
C GLY A 7 -2.88 -6.74 -3.22
N THR A 8 -1.70 -7.22 -2.90
CA THR A 8 -0.39 -6.64 -3.23
C THR A 8 0.50 -7.68 -3.92
N THR A 9 1.66 -7.27 -4.41
CA THR A 9 2.69 -8.18 -4.91
C THR A 9 3.14 -9.16 -3.83
N GLU A 10 3.35 -8.65 -2.61
CA GLU A 10 3.73 -9.45 -1.45
C GLU A 10 2.66 -10.47 -1.09
N GLY A 11 1.39 -10.06 -1.16
CA GLY A 11 0.26 -10.98 -0.93
C GLY A 11 0.24 -12.14 -1.93
N LYS A 12 0.57 -11.88 -3.20
CA LYS A 12 0.69 -12.93 -4.23
C LYS A 12 1.85 -13.88 -3.93
N ARG A 13 3.03 -13.35 -3.55
CA ARG A 13 4.20 -14.13 -3.14
C ARG A 13 3.84 -15.07 -1.97
N VAL A 14 3.22 -14.53 -0.92
CA VAL A 14 2.74 -15.30 0.24
C VAL A 14 1.79 -16.41 -0.19
N ALA A 15 0.78 -16.10 -1.02
CA ALA A 15 -0.19 -17.11 -1.47
C ALA A 15 0.47 -18.24 -2.25
N THR A 16 1.41 -17.91 -3.15
CA THR A 16 2.17 -18.89 -3.94
C THR A 16 3.03 -19.78 -3.02
N ALA A 17 3.74 -19.19 -2.05
CA ALA A 17 4.59 -19.94 -1.12
C ALA A 17 3.78 -20.89 -0.23
N LEU A 18 2.64 -20.43 0.31
CA LEU A 18 1.76 -21.27 1.12
C LEU A 18 1.15 -22.42 0.32
N ALA A 19 0.71 -22.16 -0.92
CA ALA A 19 0.17 -23.19 -1.80
C ALA A 19 1.23 -24.23 -2.17
N ALA A 20 2.45 -23.81 -2.51
CA ALA A 20 3.58 -24.72 -2.80
C ALA A 20 3.96 -25.58 -1.58
N ALA A 21 3.78 -25.05 -0.36
CA ALA A 21 3.99 -25.78 0.89
C ALA A 21 2.77 -26.63 1.33
N GLY A 22 1.75 -26.79 0.47
CA GLY A 22 0.56 -27.59 0.75
C GLY A 22 -0.34 -27.04 1.86
N ARG A 23 -0.29 -25.72 2.12
CA ARG A 23 -1.06 -25.10 3.20
C ARG A 23 -2.49 -24.73 2.75
N ARG A 24 -3.45 -24.93 3.64
CA ARG A 24 -4.82 -24.42 3.46
C ARG A 24 -4.94 -23.02 4.04
N PHE A 25 -5.45 -22.08 3.23
CA PHE A 25 -5.62 -20.68 3.64
C PHE A 25 -6.76 -19.98 2.92
N ILE A 26 -7.32 -18.97 3.59
CA ILE A 26 -8.24 -17.99 2.99
C ILE A 26 -7.40 -16.80 2.54
N TYR A 27 -7.47 -16.43 1.25
CA TYR A 27 -6.86 -15.22 0.72
C TYR A 27 -7.93 -14.12 0.64
N SER A 28 -7.79 -13.10 1.46
CA SER A 28 -8.77 -12.02 1.62
C SER A 28 -8.27 -10.71 1.01
N THR A 29 -9.10 -10.08 0.17
CA THR A 29 -8.82 -8.78 -0.44
C THR A 29 -10.00 -7.84 -0.26
N LYS A 30 -9.75 -6.51 -0.29
CA LYS A 30 -10.82 -5.49 -0.19
C LYS A 30 -11.71 -5.51 -1.43
N LEU A 31 -11.09 -5.62 -2.62
CA LEU A 31 -11.75 -5.66 -3.93
C LEU A 31 -11.55 -7.02 -4.57
N PRO A 32 -12.42 -7.44 -5.48
CA PRO A 32 -12.17 -8.61 -6.30
C PRO A 32 -10.82 -8.52 -7.01
N VAL A 33 -10.08 -9.61 -6.99
CA VAL A 33 -8.80 -9.74 -7.68
C VAL A 33 -8.82 -10.96 -8.59
N VAL A 34 -8.19 -10.85 -9.74
CA VAL A 34 -7.94 -12.00 -10.60
C VAL A 34 -6.66 -12.67 -10.10
N MET A 35 -6.80 -13.91 -9.65
CA MET A 35 -5.68 -14.75 -9.23
C MET A 35 -5.84 -16.15 -9.84
N PRO A 36 -4.72 -16.82 -10.18
CA PRO A 36 -4.79 -18.23 -10.55
C PRO A 36 -5.35 -19.03 -9.37
N GLY A 37 -6.10 -20.09 -9.66
CA GLY A 37 -6.51 -21.03 -8.64
C GLY A 37 -5.27 -21.74 -8.06
N LEU A 38 -4.96 -21.47 -6.79
CA LEU A 38 -3.84 -22.10 -6.10
C LEU A 38 -4.35 -23.25 -5.19
N PRO A 39 -3.62 -24.37 -5.11
CA PRO A 39 -4.01 -25.47 -4.22
C PRO A 39 -4.17 -24.97 -2.76
N GLY A 40 -5.23 -25.40 -2.10
CA GLY A 40 -5.49 -25.05 -0.71
C GLY A 40 -5.98 -23.62 -0.45
N MET A 41 -6.09 -22.78 -1.49
CA MET A 41 -6.56 -21.41 -1.38
C MET A 41 -8.07 -21.31 -1.54
N THR A 42 -8.70 -20.59 -0.61
CA THR A 42 -10.07 -20.09 -0.76
C THR A 42 -10.02 -18.58 -0.94
N LEU A 43 -10.52 -18.05 -2.06
CA LEU A 43 -10.54 -16.61 -2.32
C LEU A 43 -11.76 -15.96 -1.69
N ARG A 44 -11.55 -14.86 -0.99
CA ARG A 44 -12.59 -14.01 -0.41
C ARG A 44 -12.31 -12.55 -0.76
N HIS A 45 -13.35 -11.76 -0.99
CA HIS A 45 -13.26 -10.31 -1.16
C HIS A 45 -14.32 -9.56 -0.34
N GLY A 46 -14.11 -8.27 -0.19
CA GLY A 46 -14.92 -7.35 0.61
C GLY A 46 -14.25 -6.95 1.93
N PRO A 47 -14.57 -5.75 2.44
CA PRO A 47 -14.06 -5.28 3.73
C PRO A 47 -14.55 -6.18 4.86
N LEU A 48 -13.83 -6.17 5.98
CA LEU A 48 -14.19 -6.86 7.21
C LEU A 48 -14.24 -5.85 8.36
N THR A 49 -15.34 -5.83 9.12
CA THR A 49 -15.38 -5.21 10.44
C THR A 49 -14.72 -6.14 11.47
N ALA A 50 -14.49 -5.67 12.68
CA ALA A 50 -13.94 -6.49 13.76
C ALA A 50 -14.83 -7.70 14.06
N GLU A 51 -16.14 -7.52 14.09
CA GLU A 51 -17.13 -8.59 14.30
C GLU A 51 -17.09 -9.63 13.19
N ALA A 52 -17.08 -9.18 11.93
CA ALA A 52 -17.04 -10.07 10.77
C ALA A 52 -15.70 -10.84 10.69
N LEU A 53 -14.59 -10.20 11.04
CA LEU A 53 -13.28 -10.85 11.11
C LEU A 53 -13.24 -11.87 12.25
N THR A 54 -13.78 -11.53 13.42
CA THR A 54 -13.90 -12.46 14.56
C THR A 54 -14.72 -13.70 14.19
N ALA A 55 -15.88 -13.50 13.55
CA ALA A 55 -16.73 -14.59 13.09
C ALA A 55 -15.99 -15.47 12.07
N LEU A 56 -15.31 -14.87 11.09
CA LEU A 56 -14.52 -15.58 10.08
C LEU A 56 -13.39 -16.41 10.74
N CYS A 57 -12.69 -15.85 11.72
CA CYS A 57 -11.60 -16.56 12.41
C CYS A 57 -12.13 -17.78 13.17
N ARG A 58 -13.27 -17.64 13.86
CA ARG A 58 -13.88 -18.74 14.62
C ARG A 58 -14.45 -19.83 13.71
N THR A 59 -15.29 -19.46 12.74
CA THR A 59 -15.93 -20.44 11.83
C THR A 59 -14.92 -21.12 10.91
N GLY A 60 -13.92 -20.37 10.44
CA GLY A 60 -12.83 -20.88 9.61
C GLY A 60 -11.73 -21.61 10.38
N ARG A 61 -11.85 -21.75 11.73
CA ARG A 61 -10.81 -22.32 12.58
C ARG A 61 -9.43 -21.77 12.23
N ILE A 62 -9.35 -20.42 12.11
CA ILE A 62 -8.10 -19.74 11.78
C ILE A 62 -7.15 -19.86 12.97
N ARG A 63 -5.92 -20.31 12.70
CA ARG A 63 -4.87 -20.47 13.73
C ARG A 63 -3.81 -19.35 13.69
N GLY A 64 -3.87 -18.48 12.69
CA GLY A 64 -2.97 -17.34 12.55
C GLY A 64 -3.28 -16.52 11.32
N ILE A 65 -2.82 -15.29 11.33
CA ILE A 65 -3.08 -14.29 10.28
C ILE A 65 -1.76 -13.90 9.64
N VAL A 66 -1.71 -13.91 8.30
CA VAL A 66 -0.61 -13.35 7.53
C VAL A 66 -1.08 -12.04 6.92
N ASN A 67 -0.52 -10.93 7.39
CA ASN A 67 -0.84 -9.61 6.87
C ASN A 67 0.19 -9.20 5.82
N ALA A 68 -0.15 -9.40 4.54
CA ALA A 68 0.62 -8.96 3.37
C ALA A 68 -0.11 -7.83 2.63
N SER A 69 -1.00 -7.11 3.31
CA SER A 69 -1.73 -5.97 2.75
C SER A 69 -0.84 -4.75 2.56
N HIS A 70 -1.37 -3.71 1.89
CA HIS A 70 -0.63 -2.47 1.66
C HIS A 70 -0.20 -1.82 2.99
N PRO A 71 1.04 -1.30 3.14
CA PRO A 71 1.53 -0.69 4.38
C PRO A 71 0.66 0.45 4.93
N PHE A 72 -0.08 1.14 4.07
CA PHE A 72 -1.02 2.22 4.42
C PHE A 72 -2.47 1.74 4.63
N ALA A 73 -2.70 0.46 4.84
CA ALA A 73 -4.02 -0.09 5.17
C ALA A 73 -4.32 0.03 6.68
N GLU A 74 -4.20 1.23 7.23
CA GLU A 74 -4.27 1.55 8.67
C GLU A 74 -5.49 0.94 9.36
N VAL A 75 -6.68 1.13 8.79
CA VAL A 75 -7.94 0.58 9.35
C VAL A 75 -7.88 -0.95 9.43
N LEU A 76 -7.40 -1.61 8.36
CA LEU A 76 -7.26 -3.07 8.37
C LEU A 76 -6.23 -3.52 9.42
N HIS A 77 -5.10 -2.81 9.53
CA HIS A 77 -4.07 -3.16 10.52
C HIS A 77 -4.61 -3.06 11.95
N ALA A 78 -5.34 -1.98 12.26
CA ALA A 78 -5.97 -1.81 13.58
C ALA A 78 -7.00 -2.91 13.85
N THR A 79 -7.89 -3.20 12.89
CA THR A 79 -8.90 -4.26 13.02
C THR A 79 -8.27 -5.64 13.23
N VAL A 80 -7.20 -5.96 12.48
CA VAL A 80 -6.49 -7.24 12.63
C VAL A 80 -5.80 -7.32 13.99
N ALA A 81 -5.15 -6.24 14.44
CA ALA A 81 -4.47 -6.18 15.73
C ALA A 81 -5.44 -6.41 16.90
N GLU A 82 -6.59 -5.74 16.88
CA GLU A 82 -7.65 -5.87 17.86
C GLU A 82 -8.16 -7.32 17.93
N VAL A 83 -8.62 -7.86 16.81
CA VAL A 83 -9.21 -9.20 16.74
C VAL A 83 -8.19 -10.28 17.07
N ALA A 84 -6.96 -10.15 16.60
CA ALA A 84 -5.90 -11.10 16.92
C ALA A 84 -5.58 -11.12 18.42
N THR A 85 -5.56 -9.96 19.08
CA THR A 85 -5.37 -9.85 20.53
C THR A 85 -6.50 -10.56 21.28
N VAL A 86 -7.77 -10.29 20.91
CA VAL A 86 -8.95 -10.89 21.55
C VAL A 86 -8.99 -12.42 21.39
N LEU A 87 -8.55 -12.92 20.24
CA LEU A 87 -8.59 -14.35 19.93
C LEU A 87 -7.28 -15.10 20.27
N GLY A 88 -6.24 -14.40 20.72
CA GLY A 88 -4.92 -14.99 20.97
C GLY A 88 -4.23 -15.52 19.70
N LEU A 89 -4.49 -14.91 18.54
CA LEU A 89 -3.95 -15.36 17.27
C LEU A 89 -2.62 -14.67 16.95
N PRO A 90 -1.60 -15.40 16.49
CA PRO A 90 -0.39 -14.79 15.97
C PRO A 90 -0.69 -14.06 14.67
N VAL A 91 0.00 -12.92 14.47
CA VAL A 91 -0.05 -12.14 13.23
C VAL A 91 1.37 -11.99 12.69
N TRP A 92 1.61 -12.54 11.50
CA TRP A 92 2.85 -12.34 10.77
C TRP A 92 2.66 -11.25 9.73
N ARG A 93 3.47 -10.21 9.82
CA ARG A 93 3.50 -9.14 8.83
C ARG A 93 4.53 -9.46 7.78
N PHE A 94 4.09 -9.80 6.55
CA PHE A 94 5.00 -9.96 5.43
C PHE A 94 5.39 -8.57 4.91
N GLU A 95 6.61 -8.15 5.28
CA GLU A 95 7.10 -6.80 5.01
C GLU A 95 7.87 -6.73 3.69
N ARG A 96 7.86 -5.54 3.12
CA ARG A 96 8.63 -5.23 1.92
C ARG A 96 10.08 -4.93 2.26
N HIS A 97 10.96 -5.07 1.29
CA HIS A 97 12.23 -4.38 1.32
C HIS A 97 12.01 -2.91 0.94
N TYR A 98 12.55 -2.02 1.72
CA TYR A 98 12.50 -0.58 1.48
C TYR A 98 13.91 -0.09 1.19
N PRO A 99 14.10 0.81 0.19
CA PRO A 99 15.39 1.43 -0.03
C PRO A 99 15.81 2.23 1.21
N GLU A 100 17.10 2.35 1.43
CA GLU A 100 17.64 3.25 2.43
C GLU A 100 17.23 4.70 2.10
N ARG A 101 17.00 5.49 3.15
CA ARG A 101 16.64 6.89 2.97
C ARG A 101 17.87 7.67 2.53
N ASP A 102 17.79 8.32 1.40
CA ASP A 102 18.79 9.32 1.01
C ASP A 102 18.48 10.66 1.69
N LEU A 103 19.04 10.83 2.90
CA LEU A 103 18.91 12.07 3.67
C LEU A 103 19.88 13.17 3.17
N SER A 104 20.80 12.84 2.26
CA SER A 104 21.75 13.80 1.69
C SER A 104 21.18 14.54 0.48
N SER A 105 20.15 13.99 -0.15
CA SER A 105 19.53 14.59 -1.33
C SER A 105 18.77 15.87 -0.97
N PRO A 106 19.06 17.00 -1.60
CA PRO A 106 18.30 18.24 -1.38
C PRO A 106 16.88 18.18 -1.97
N TRP A 107 16.61 17.16 -2.76
CA TRP A 107 15.33 17.00 -3.46
C TRP A 107 14.37 16.05 -2.76
N LEU A 108 14.81 15.27 -1.76
CA LEU A 108 13.99 14.33 -1.03
C LEU A 108 13.67 14.87 0.37
N ARG A 109 12.36 14.93 0.71
CA ARG A 109 11.87 15.35 2.01
C ARG A 109 10.96 14.29 2.58
N TYR A 110 11.42 13.58 3.61
CA TYR A 110 10.62 12.62 4.33
C TYR A 110 9.74 13.35 5.34
N VAL A 111 8.44 13.07 5.31
CA VAL A 111 7.42 13.69 6.17
C VAL A 111 6.65 12.61 6.91
N PRO A 112 6.28 12.83 8.18
CA PRO A 112 5.74 11.77 9.04
C PRO A 112 4.38 11.23 8.56
N ASP A 113 3.56 12.10 8.00
CA ASP A 113 2.17 11.80 7.60
C ASP A 113 1.64 12.80 6.56
N PHE A 114 0.37 12.66 6.19
CA PHE A 114 -0.28 13.59 5.26
C PHE A 114 -0.49 15.00 5.81
N PRO A 115 -0.85 15.21 7.08
CA PRO A 115 -0.82 16.55 7.68
C PRO A 115 0.55 17.22 7.59
N GLY A 116 1.62 16.52 7.93
CA GLY A 116 3.00 17.01 7.78
C GLY A 116 3.36 17.30 6.32
N ALA A 117 2.89 16.48 5.38
CA ALA A 117 3.07 16.74 3.96
C ALA A 117 2.37 18.04 3.52
N ILE A 118 1.15 18.29 3.98
CA ILE A 118 0.42 19.52 3.67
C ILE A 118 1.15 20.74 4.22
N ALA A 119 1.60 20.70 5.48
CA ALA A 119 2.39 21.78 6.08
C ALA A 119 3.65 22.07 5.26
N THR A 120 4.39 21.03 4.85
CA THR A 120 5.58 21.19 4.00
C THR A 120 5.24 21.75 2.60
N LEU A 121 4.10 21.35 2.01
CA LEU A 121 3.66 21.91 0.73
C LEU A 121 3.36 23.41 0.84
N GLU A 122 2.71 23.83 1.92
CA GLU A 122 2.43 25.26 2.21
C GLU A 122 3.74 26.06 2.38
N GLU A 123 4.72 25.52 3.11
CA GLU A 123 6.05 26.13 3.26
C GLU A 123 6.79 26.28 1.93
N LEU A 124 6.71 25.27 1.07
CA LEU A 124 7.34 25.31 -0.25
C LEU A 124 6.68 26.32 -1.19
N GLY A 125 5.38 26.54 -1.08
CA GLY A 125 4.61 27.43 -1.93
C GLY A 125 4.73 27.11 -3.41
N ARG A 126 4.88 25.83 -3.78
CA ARG A 126 5.13 25.39 -5.16
C ARG A 126 3.96 24.58 -5.71
N GLU A 127 3.51 24.97 -6.88
CA GLU A 127 2.50 24.26 -7.67
C GLU A 127 2.79 24.34 -9.17
N PRO A 128 2.30 23.46 -10.03
CA PRO A 128 1.43 22.31 -9.73
C PRO A 128 2.12 21.17 -8.96
N LEU A 129 1.30 20.43 -8.19
CA LEU A 129 1.69 19.19 -7.53
C LEU A 129 1.37 17.98 -8.41
N LEU A 130 2.27 16.97 -8.46
CA LEU A 130 1.95 15.64 -8.99
C LEU A 130 2.00 14.61 -7.86
N ALA A 131 0.86 13.97 -7.58
CA ALA A 131 0.69 13.04 -6.48
C ALA A 131 0.67 11.57 -6.95
N PHE A 132 1.66 10.79 -6.50
CA PHE A 132 1.78 9.34 -6.69
C PHE A 132 1.25 8.54 -5.49
N THR A 133 0.31 9.09 -4.76
CA THR A 133 -0.14 8.51 -3.49
C THR A 133 -1.31 7.55 -3.64
N GLY A 134 -1.89 7.45 -4.85
CA GLY A 134 -3.00 6.58 -5.20
C GLY A 134 -4.37 7.15 -4.77
N VAL A 135 -5.43 6.62 -5.37
CA VAL A 135 -6.80 7.16 -5.27
C VAL A 135 -7.36 7.19 -3.83
N GLN A 136 -6.97 6.25 -2.98
CA GLN A 136 -7.46 6.17 -1.59
C GLN A 136 -6.98 7.33 -0.71
N THR A 137 -5.96 8.08 -1.13
CA THR A 137 -5.37 9.17 -0.34
C THR A 137 -5.71 10.56 -0.89
N ILE A 138 -6.53 10.66 -1.93
CA ILE A 138 -7.01 11.94 -2.47
C ILE A 138 -7.68 12.75 -1.36
N ALA A 139 -8.53 12.12 -0.55
CA ALA A 139 -9.20 12.78 0.58
C ALA A 139 -8.21 13.32 1.62
N LYS A 140 -7.07 12.62 1.87
CA LYS A 140 -6.04 13.06 2.82
C LYS A 140 -5.31 14.33 2.36
N LEU A 141 -5.24 14.56 1.05
CA LEU A 141 -4.65 15.76 0.45
C LEU A 141 -5.69 16.87 0.14
N ARG A 142 -6.97 16.69 0.54
CA ARG A 142 -8.05 17.63 0.24
C ARG A 142 -7.76 19.07 0.68
N PRO A 143 -7.19 19.35 1.87
CA PRO A 143 -6.87 20.72 2.28
C PRO A 143 -5.94 21.44 1.32
N TRP A 144 -5.07 20.72 0.61
CA TRP A 144 -4.18 21.27 -0.40
C TRP A 144 -4.85 21.41 -1.77
N TRP A 145 -5.33 20.29 -2.37
CA TRP A 145 -5.78 20.31 -3.77
C TRP A 145 -7.07 21.10 -4.01
N MET A 146 -7.84 21.43 -2.98
CA MET A 146 -8.97 22.36 -3.09
C MET A 146 -8.53 23.81 -3.40
N ARG A 147 -7.27 24.16 -3.17
CA ARG A 147 -6.73 25.51 -3.32
C ARG A 147 -5.61 25.60 -4.35
N HIS A 148 -4.98 24.47 -4.69
CA HIS A 148 -3.78 24.41 -5.51
C HIS A 148 -3.91 23.35 -6.60
N LEU A 149 -3.42 23.69 -7.80
CA LEU A 149 -3.44 22.76 -8.93
C LEU A 149 -2.68 21.47 -8.61
N THR A 150 -3.40 20.38 -8.65
CA THR A 150 -2.86 19.05 -8.28
C THR A 150 -3.28 18.01 -9.30
N PHE A 151 -2.32 17.27 -9.79
CA PHE A 151 -2.52 16.10 -10.64
C PHE A 151 -2.33 14.82 -9.83
N PHE A 152 -3.19 13.83 -10.05
CA PHE A 152 -3.14 12.55 -9.35
C PHE A 152 -2.86 11.41 -10.32
N GLN A 153 -1.82 10.63 -10.07
CA GLN A 153 -1.65 9.36 -10.75
C GLN A 153 -2.47 8.29 -10.03
N ILE A 154 -3.35 7.64 -10.77
CA ILE A 154 -4.20 6.54 -10.31
C ILE A 154 -4.03 5.32 -11.23
N LEU A 155 -4.41 4.15 -10.75
CA LEU A 155 -4.49 2.96 -11.61
C LEU A 155 -5.63 3.11 -12.61
N ASP A 156 -5.42 2.61 -13.83
CA ASP A 156 -6.44 2.60 -14.89
C ASP A 156 -7.48 1.50 -14.61
N LEU A 157 -8.33 1.77 -13.65
CA LEU A 157 -9.40 0.87 -13.20
C LEU A 157 -10.68 1.69 -13.02
N PRO A 158 -11.87 1.16 -13.45
CA PRO A 158 -13.15 1.86 -13.28
C PRO A 158 -13.39 2.34 -11.85
N HIS A 159 -13.05 1.51 -10.87
CA HIS A 159 -13.17 1.85 -9.45
C HIS A 159 -12.28 3.05 -9.04
N SER A 160 -11.06 3.17 -9.59
CA SER A 160 -10.19 4.31 -9.30
C SER A 160 -10.79 5.63 -9.79
N PHE A 161 -11.38 5.62 -10.98
CA PHE A 161 -12.09 6.79 -11.51
C PHE A 161 -13.31 7.14 -10.68
N ALA A 162 -14.14 6.16 -10.33
CA ALA A 162 -15.34 6.39 -9.52
C ALA A 162 -14.99 7.00 -8.16
N LEU A 163 -13.93 6.53 -7.49
CA LEU A 163 -13.45 7.09 -6.24
C LEU A 163 -12.91 8.52 -6.38
N ALA A 164 -12.18 8.81 -7.45
CA ALA A 164 -11.65 10.14 -7.70
C ALA A 164 -12.78 11.14 -8.01
N GLN A 165 -13.75 10.75 -8.84
CA GLN A 165 -14.95 11.55 -9.13
C GLN A 165 -15.77 11.84 -7.88
N ALA A 166 -15.96 10.85 -7.01
CA ALA A 166 -16.65 11.03 -5.73
C ALA A 166 -15.97 12.03 -4.80
N GLN A 167 -14.66 12.30 -5.00
CA GLN A 167 -13.91 13.34 -4.29
C GLN A 167 -14.02 14.72 -4.97
N GLY A 168 -14.59 14.80 -6.16
CA GLY A 168 -14.72 16.04 -6.93
C GLY A 168 -13.47 16.41 -7.75
N ILE A 169 -12.57 15.48 -8.01
CA ILE A 169 -11.37 15.74 -8.84
C ILE A 169 -11.77 15.82 -10.32
N PRO A 170 -11.43 16.91 -11.02
CA PRO A 170 -11.63 17.04 -12.46
C PRO A 170 -10.90 15.94 -13.24
N ARG A 171 -11.52 15.43 -14.32
CA ARG A 171 -10.96 14.32 -15.12
C ARG A 171 -9.58 14.64 -15.70
N GLU A 172 -9.36 15.86 -16.10
CA GLU A 172 -8.10 16.38 -16.64
C GLU A 172 -6.94 16.42 -15.63
N GLN A 173 -7.23 16.32 -14.35
CA GLN A 173 -6.25 16.22 -13.27
C GLN A 173 -5.92 14.75 -12.92
N LEU A 174 -6.54 13.78 -13.58
CA LEU A 174 -6.33 12.37 -13.33
C LEU A 174 -5.47 11.73 -14.43
N PHE A 175 -4.34 11.16 -14.03
CA PHE A 175 -3.50 10.33 -14.90
C PHE A 175 -3.69 8.87 -14.53
N ALA A 176 -4.42 8.16 -15.39
CA ALA A 176 -4.68 6.73 -15.25
C ALA A 176 -3.64 5.94 -16.03
N HIS A 177 -2.60 5.50 -15.36
CA HIS A 177 -1.51 4.71 -15.94
C HIS A 177 -0.99 3.68 -14.94
N ALA A 178 -0.40 2.61 -15.46
CA ALA A 178 0.48 1.78 -14.67
C ALA A 178 1.62 2.62 -14.08
N PRO A 179 2.16 2.25 -12.91
CA PRO A 179 3.36 2.90 -12.39
C PRO A 179 4.50 2.83 -13.42
N ALA A 180 5.18 3.96 -13.63
CA ALA A 180 6.37 4.00 -14.48
C ALA A 180 7.47 3.13 -13.90
N THR A 181 8.14 2.35 -14.73
CA THR A 181 9.28 1.49 -14.35
C THR A 181 10.62 2.20 -14.52
N GLU A 182 10.65 3.27 -15.33
CA GLU A 182 11.84 4.07 -15.59
C GLU A 182 11.57 5.57 -15.37
N PRO A 183 12.57 6.36 -14.95
CA PRO A 183 12.41 7.78 -14.66
C PRO A 183 11.99 8.63 -15.87
N ASP A 184 12.45 8.30 -17.07
CA ASP A 184 12.29 9.13 -18.28
C ASP A 184 10.82 9.43 -18.61
N GLU A 185 9.93 8.46 -18.38
CA GLU A 185 8.49 8.66 -18.55
C GLU A 185 7.96 9.73 -17.58
N LEU A 186 8.39 9.66 -16.32
CA LEU A 186 7.98 10.64 -15.30
C LEU A 186 8.61 12.01 -15.53
N VAL A 187 9.87 12.07 -15.94
CA VAL A 187 10.59 13.30 -16.31
C VAL A 187 9.83 14.01 -17.44
N THR A 188 9.49 13.29 -18.50
CA THR A 188 8.71 13.83 -19.62
C THR A 188 7.37 14.40 -19.14
N ARG A 189 6.67 13.70 -18.26
CA ARG A 189 5.39 14.13 -17.70
C ARG A 189 5.54 15.37 -16.81
N VAL A 190 6.56 15.39 -15.97
CA VAL A 190 6.90 16.54 -15.11
C VAL A 190 7.08 17.81 -15.94
N HIS A 191 7.88 17.74 -17.00
CA HIS A 191 8.11 18.87 -17.88
C HIS A 191 6.85 19.29 -18.65
N LYS A 192 6.13 18.32 -19.25
CA LYS A 192 4.91 18.59 -20.02
C LYS A 192 3.83 19.31 -19.22
N LEU A 193 3.70 18.97 -17.92
CA LEU A 193 2.69 19.53 -17.03
C LEU A 193 3.19 20.72 -16.21
N GLY A 194 4.46 21.11 -16.34
CA GLY A 194 5.07 22.18 -15.58
C GLY A 194 5.09 21.90 -14.06
N ILE A 195 5.19 20.63 -13.66
CA ILE A 195 5.17 20.22 -12.25
C ILE A 195 6.31 20.88 -11.47
N ARG A 196 6.02 21.35 -10.27
CA ARG A 196 6.95 22.06 -9.40
C ARG A 196 7.22 21.36 -8.07
N VAL A 197 6.39 20.39 -7.71
CA VAL A 197 6.56 19.57 -6.52
C VAL A 197 5.94 18.19 -6.74
N LEU A 198 6.53 17.16 -6.14
CA LEU A 198 6.09 15.77 -6.21
C LEU A 198 5.74 15.27 -4.81
N ILE A 199 4.78 14.34 -4.72
CA ILE A 199 4.50 13.63 -3.47
C ILE A 199 4.30 12.14 -3.73
N THR A 200 4.92 11.30 -2.91
CA THR A 200 4.72 9.86 -2.89
C THR A 200 4.59 9.35 -1.45
N LYS A 201 4.41 8.05 -1.29
CA LYS A 201 4.46 7.34 -0.01
C LYS A 201 5.66 6.42 0.01
N VAL A 202 6.20 6.13 1.19
CA VAL A 202 7.15 5.03 1.34
C VAL A 202 6.46 3.75 0.88
N SER A 203 6.75 3.30 -0.32
CA SER A 203 6.08 2.18 -0.98
C SER A 203 7.02 1.00 -1.28
N GLY A 204 8.32 1.17 -1.06
CA GLY A 204 9.33 0.19 -1.42
C GLY A 204 9.46 0.01 -2.94
N GLU A 205 10.31 -0.93 -3.35
CA GLU A 205 10.59 -1.20 -4.76
C GLU A 205 9.35 -1.70 -5.52
N SER A 206 8.50 -2.51 -4.89
CA SER A 206 7.23 -2.93 -5.49
C SER A 206 6.24 -1.77 -5.74
N GLY A 207 6.49 -0.59 -5.17
CA GLY A 207 5.79 0.66 -5.45
C GLY A 207 6.57 1.61 -6.34
N PHE A 208 7.69 1.19 -6.92
CA PHE A 208 8.58 2.01 -7.78
C PHE A 208 9.02 3.30 -7.08
N GLN A 209 9.41 3.20 -5.80
CA GLN A 209 9.84 4.37 -5.03
C GLN A 209 11.12 4.97 -5.59
N SER A 210 12.13 4.16 -5.87
CA SER A 210 13.41 4.58 -6.44
C SER A 210 13.27 5.31 -7.78
N VAL A 211 12.31 4.91 -8.61
CA VAL A 211 12.01 5.61 -9.88
C VAL A 211 11.58 7.06 -9.63
N LYS A 212 10.72 7.29 -8.63
CA LYS A 212 10.23 8.64 -8.27
C LYS A 212 11.33 9.49 -7.63
N GLU A 213 12.17 8.88 -6.79
CA GLU A 213 13.32 9.56 -6.17
C GLU A 213 14.36 9.97 -7.22
N ARG A 214 14.68 9.09 -8.16
CA ARG A 214 15.54 9.42 -9.32
C ARG A 214 14.92 10.51 -10.19
N THR A 215 13.60 10.47 -10.44
CA THR A 215 12.89 11.53 -11.17
C THR A 215 13.07 12.89 -10.49
N ALA A 216 12.89 12.95 -9.17
CA ALA A 216 13.07 14.18 -8.38
C ALA A 216 14.49 14.74 -8.52
N THR A 217 15.50 13.87 -8.48
CA THR A 217 16.91 14.25 -8.65
C THR A 217 17.21 14.76 -10.06
N ILE A 218 16.74 14.06 -11.10
CA ILE A 218 16.96 14.45 -12.51
C ILE A 218 16.28 15.80 -12.80
N THR A 219 15.06 15.98 -12.34
CA THR A 219 14.27 17.20 -12.60
C THR A 219 14.59 18.35 -11.65
N GLN A 220 15.35 18.11 -10.58
CA GLN A 220 15.63 19.06 -9.51
C GLN A 220 14.35 19.64 -8.87
N ILE A 221 13.33 18.77 -8.71
CA ILE A 221 12.02 19.12 -8.14
C ILE A 221 11.85 18.41 -6.80
N PRO A 222 11.42 19.11 -5.74
CA PRO A 222 11.20 18.49 -4.43
C PRO A 222 10.19 17.32 -4.52
N LEU A 223 10.55 16.18 -3.92
CA LEU A 223 9.67 15.04 -3.70
C LEU A 223 9.44 14.87 -2.21
N LEU A 224 8.19 15.01 -1.80
CA LEU A 224 7.77 14.65 -0.45
C LEU A 224 7.49 13.15 -0.39
N VAL A 225 8.12 12.47 0.57
CA VAL A 225 7.97 11.02 0.79
C VAL A 225 7.25 10.83 2.11
N VAL A 226 5.97 10.51 2.06
CA VAL A 226 5.14 10.30 3.27
C VAL A 226 5.52 8.96 3.89
N GLU A 227 5.92 9.01 5.17
CA GLU A 227 6.31 7.84 5.95
C GLU A 227 5.16 6.85 6.12
N ARG A 228 5.52 5.60 6.36
CA ARG A 228 4.55 4.55 6.66
C ARG A 228 3.98 4.75 8.07
N PRO A 229 2.68 4.52 8.26
CA PRO A 229 2.13 4.40 9.59
C PRO A 229 2.88 3.32 10.39
N ALA A 230 3.01 3.53 11.69
CA ALA A 230 3.57 2.51 12.58
C ALA A 230 2.74 1.23 12.51
N MET A 231 3.42 0.08 12.47
CA MET A 231 2.75 -1.22 12.57
C MET A 231 2.28 -1.47 14.00
N PRO A 232 1.14 -2.16 14.19
CA PRO A 232 0.75 -2.64 15.50
C PRO A 232 1.84 -3.50 16.14
N SER A 233 2.08 -3.33 17.43
CA SER A 233 3.19 -3.98 18.16
C SER A 233 3.02 -5.50 18.31
N ASN A 234 1.81 -6.02 18.11
CA ASN A 234 1.52 -7.45 18.14
C ASN A 234 1.71 -8.14 16.78
N PHE A 235 2.23 -7.43 15.76
CA PHE A 235 2.60 -8.02 14.48
C PHE A 235 4.08 -8.43 14.50
N VAL A 236 4.34 -9.67 14.10
CA VAL A 236 5.70 -10.20 13.94
C VAL A 236 6.14 -9.98 12.49
N PRO A 237 7.15 -9.15 12.22
CA PRO A 237 7.63 -8.93 10.86
C PRO A 237 8.33 -10.18 10.33
N VAL A 238 8.11 -10.48 9.05
CA VAL A 238 8.80 -11.50 8.25
C VAL A 238 9.05 -10.93 6.86
N HIS A 239 10.20 -11.20 6.27
CA HIS A 239 10.62 -10.57 5.02
C HIS A 239 10.68 -11.54 3.85
N GLU A 240 10.91 -12.82 4.13
CA GLU A 240 11.08 -13.85 3.11
C GLU A 240 10.06 -14.98 3.27
N GLU A 241 9.74 -15.64 2.18
CA GLU A 241 8.78 -16.74 2.16
C GLU A 241 9.23 -17.92 3.05
N ALA A 242 10.54 -18.21 3.06
CA ALA A 242 11.10 -19.27 3.90
C ALA A 242 10.93 -18.95 5.40
N GLU A 243 11.16 -17.71 5.79
CA GLU A 243 10.95 -17.21 7.16
C GLU A 243 9.48 -17.34 7.56
N LEU A 244 8.56 -16.92 6.67
CA LEU A 244 7.13 -17.06 6.89
C LEU A 244 6.74 -18.53 7.08
N LEU A 245 7.19 -19.43 6.18
CA LEU A 245 6.86 -20.85 6.26
C LEU A 245 7.36 -21.51 7.55
N ALA A 246 8.55 -21.10 8.01
CA ALA A 246 9.09 -21.53 9.30
C ALA A 246 8.24 -21.03 10.47
N ALA A 247 7.85 -19.74 10.44
CA ALA A 247 7.07 -19.11 11.50
C ALA A 247 5.64 -19.66 11.63
N VAL A 248 4.96 -19.96 10.51
CA VAL A 248 3.60 -20.54 10.54
C VAL A 248 3.59 -22.03 10.93
N GLY A 249 4.75 -22.69 10.97
CA GLY A 249 4.91 -24.10 11.36
C GLY A 249 4.22 -25.09 10.41
N PRO A 250 4.27 -26.40 10.68
CA PRO A 250 3.62 -27.42 9.87
C PRO A 250 2.09 -27.35 9.91
N GLU A 251 1.41 -27.87 8.89
CA GLU A 251 -0.03 -28.05 8.98
C GLU A 251 -0.30 -29.18 10.00
N VAL A 252 -0.99 -28.85 11.06
CA VAL A 252 -1.43 -29.87 12.02
C VAL A 252 -2.54 -30.65 11.35
N SER A 253 -2.30 -31.93 11.07
CA SER A 253 -3.34 -32.87 10.64
C SER A 253 -4.39 -32.97 11.74
N GLU A 254 -5.65 -32.72 11.41
CA GLU A 254 -6.81 -32.99 12.28
C GLU A 254 -7.06 -34.49 12.36
#